data_34c703fe26e26a2d1c4df396af78cec2
#
_entry.id   34c703fe26e26a2d1c4df396af78cec2
#
_cell.length_a   1.000
_cell.length_b   1.000
_cell.length_c   1.000
_cell.angle_alpha   90.00
_cell.angle_beta   90.00
_cell.angle_gamma   90.00
#
_symmetry.space_group_name_H-M   'P 1'
#
loop_
_entity.id
_entity.type
_entity.pdbx_description
1 polymer ?
#
loop_
_entity_poly.entity_id
_entity_poly.type
_entity_poly.pdbx_seq_one_letter_code
_entity_poly.pdbx_strand_id
1 'polypeptide(L)'
;MTTSHILGFPRVGAKRELKFAQERYWRKELAEQDLLDLAKALREKNWKHQAAANADFVAVGDFTFYDHILDLQVATGAIPARFGFDSQNLTLDQYFQLARGNKDQFAIEMTKWFDTNYHYLVPEFQKSTAFKANPAHYVNQIREAKALGLNFKPVIVGPLTFLWLGKEKGEAFNRFDLLNQLVPVYVEILNALVAEGAEWIQIDEPALALDLPAEWVEAYKSVYAELSKVNAKLLLATYFGSAAEHAELLKALPVAGLHLDLVRAPEQLAAFEDYSKVLSAGVIEGRNIWRYH
;
A
#
# COMPACT_ATOMS: atom_id res chain seq x y z
N MET A 1 -8.97 -10.92 23.31
CA MET A 1 -9.77 -9.71 22.96
C MET A 1 -9.85 -9.66 21.45
N THR A 2 -11.03 -9.52 20.89
CA THR A 2 -11.21 -9.37 19.42
C THR A 2 -11.14 -7.89 19.10
N THR A 3 -10.39 -7.52 18.07
CA THR A 3 -10.27 -6.15 17.57
C THR A 3 -10.87 -6.06 16.16
N SER A 4 -11.38 -4.89 15.81
CA SER A 4 -11.96 -4.59 14.50
C SER A 4 -11.10 -3.58 13.74
N HIS A 5 -10.90 -3.80 12.46
CA HIS A 5 -10.22 -2.88 11.56
C HIS A 5 -10.67 -3.11 10.12
N ILE A 6 -10.28 -2.20 9.23
CA ILE A 6 -10.42 -2.38 7.78
C ILE A 6 -9.04 -2.36 7.12
N LEU A 7 -8.94 -2.92 5.92
CA LEU A 7 -7.68 -2.94 5.17
C LEU A 7 -7.35 -1.57 4.55
N GLY A 8 -8.34 -0.78 4.22
CA GLY A 8 -8.25 0.56 3.65
C GLY A 8 -9.63 1.17 3.45
N PHE A 9 -9.69 2.47 3.13
CA PHE A 9 -10.94 3.21 2.98
C PHE A 9 -11.01 3.95 1.64
N PRO A 10 -12.20 4.00 0.98
CA PRO A 10 -12.37 4.71 -0.29
C PRO A 10 -12.02 6.21 -0.18
N ARG A 11 -11.10 6.69 -1.02
CA ARG A 11 -10.53 8.06 -0.96
C ARG A 11 -11.32 9.13 -1.68
N VAL A 12 -12.16 8.73 -2.64
CA VAL A 12 -12.77 9.67 -3.61
C VAL A 12 -13.74 10.66 -2.96
N GLY A 13 -14.27 10.32 -1.78
CA GLY A 13 -15.35 11.03 -1.12
C GLY A 13 -16.74 10.59 -1.61
N ALA A 14 -17.77 10.72 -0.75
CA ALA A 14 -19.13 10.23 -1.01
C ALA A 14 -19.80 10.87 -2.24
N LYS A 15 -19.40 12.09 -2.58
CA LYS A 15 -19.86 12.85 -3.77
C LYS A 15 -18.75 13.04 -4.81
N ARG A 16 -17.71 12.22 -4.76
CA ARG A 16 -16.53 12.29 -5.64
C ARG A 16 -15.76 13.62 -5.50
N GLU A 17 -15.75 14.21 -4.31
CA GLU A 17 -15.17 15.52 -4.02
C GLU A 17 -13.71 15.59 -4.48
N LEU A 18 -12.91 14.56 -4.15
CA LEU A 18 -11.49 14.52 -4.54
C LEU A 18 -11.33 14.54 -6.06
N LYS A 19 -12.13 13.74 -6.79
CA LYS A 19 -12.05 13.68 -8.26
C LYS A 19 -12.29 15.05 -8.88
N PHE A 20 -13.37 15.72 -8.51
CA PHE A 20 -13.70 17.01 -9.09
C PHE A 20 -12.69 18.11 -8.72
N ALA A 21 -12.14 18.06 -7.50
CA ALA A 21 -11.09 19.00 -7.09
C ALA A 21 -9.80 18.78 -7.90
N GLN A 22 -9.38 17.54 -8.10
CA GLN A 22 -8.22 17.19 -8.94
C GLN A 22 -8.39 17.67 -10.39
N GLU A 23 -9.56 17.42 -10.99
CA GLU A 23 -9.85 17.88 -12.34
C GLU A 23 -9.78 19.40 -12.48
N ARG A 24 -10.28 20.15 -11.47
CA ARG A 24 -10.17 21.60 -11.40
C ARG A 24 -8.72 22.05 -11.23
N TYR A 25 -7.97 21.39 -10.36
CA TYR A 25 -6.54 21.66 -10.17
C TYR A 25 -5.77 21.48 -11.48
N TRP A 26 -5.99 20.38 -12.22
CA TRP A 26 -5.34 20.14 -13.50
C TRP A 26 -5.69 21.19 -14.57
N ARG A 27 -6.90 21.76 -14.50
CA ARG A 27 -7.30 22.88 -15.37
C ARG A 27 -6.85 24.26 -14.87
N LYS A 28 -6.09 24.30 -13.73
CA LYS A 28 -5.64 25.54 -13.07
C LYS A 28 -6.82 26.41 -12.56
N GLU A 29 -7.95 25.80 -12.25
CA GLU A 29 -9.16 26.41 -11.68
C GLU A 29 -9.21 26.30 -10.16
N LEU A 30 -8.28 25.57 -9.54
CA LEU A 30 -8.18 25.35 -8.11
C LEU A 30 -6.70 25.49 -7.71
N ALA A 31 -6.41 26.22 -6.63
CA ALA A 31 -5.06 26.32 -6.08
C ALA A 31 -4.61 24.99 -5.45
N GLU A 32 -3.31 24.75 -5.39
CA GLU A 32 -2.72 23.57 -4.76
C GLU A 32 -3.16 23.45 -3.30
N GLN A 33 -3.11 24.55 -2.54
CA GLN A 33 -3.49 24.56 -1.14
C GLN A 33 -4.95 24.13 -0.93
N ASP A 34 -5.87 24.58 -1.78
CA ASP A 34 -7.29 24.21 -1.69
C ASP A 34 -7.49 22.70 -1.94
N LEU A 35 -6.71 22.11 -2.85
CA LEU A 35 -6.73 20.66 -3.08
C LEU A 35 -6.17 19.89 -1.88
N LEU A 36 -5.07 20.38 -1.29
CA LEU A 36 -4.46 19.76 -0.10
C LEU A 36 -5.39 19.84 1.10
N ASP A 37 -6.05 20.99 1.33
CA ASP A 37 -7.00 21.19 2.41
C ASP A 37 -8.24 20.30 2.26
N LEU A 38 -8.77 20.16 1.05
CA LEU A 38 -9.85 19.24 0.76
C LEU A 38 -9.44 17.78 1.03
N ALA A 39 -8.25 17.37 0.58
CA ALA A 39 -7.75 16.02 0.82
C ALA A 39 -7.60 15.74 2.32
N LYS A 40 -7.09 16.69 3.10
CA LYS A 40 -6.99 16.60 4.56
C LYS A 40 -8.38 16.46 5.20
N ALA A 41 -9.35 17.28 4.79
CA ALA A 41 -10.72 17.20 5.30
C ALA A 41 -11.38 15.84 4.97
N LEU A 42 -11.12 15.28 3.79
CA LEU A 42 -11.61 13.95 3.42
C LEU A 42 -10.98 12.85 4.27
N ARG A 43 -9.66 12.89 4.53
CA ARG A 43 -8.98 11.93 5.42
C ARG A 43 -9.58 11.99 6.82
N GLU A 44 -9.70 13.18 7.39
CA GLU A 44 -10.31 13.39 8.72
C GLU A 44 -11.73 12.80 8.78
N LYS A 45 -12.56 13.10 7.78
CA LYS A 45 -13.93 12.56 7.68
C LYS A 45 -13.93 11.03 7.61
N ASN A 46 -13.06 10.45 6.79
CA ASN A 46 -12.96 9.01 6.63
C ASN A 46 -12.52 8.31 7.92
N TRP A 47 -11.53 8.86 8.63
CA TRP A 47 -11.07 8.32 9.92
C TRP A 47 -12.12 8.45 11.02
N LYS A 48 -12.79 9.60 11.12
CA LYS A 48 -13.91 9.77 12.05
C LYS A 48 -15.05 8.78 11.77
N HIS A 49 -15.30 8.49 10.49
CA HIS A 49 -16.31 7.48 10.11
C HIS A 49 -15.90 6.07 10.55
N GLN A 50 -14.65 5.69 10.36
CA GLN A 50 -14.12 4.39 10.83
C GLN A 50 -14.21 4.30 12.37
N ALA A 51 -13.78 5.32 13.08
CA ALA A 51 -13.85 5.35 14.55
C ALA A 51 -15.30 5.31 15.07
N ALA A 52 -16.22 6.02 14.42
CA ALA A 52 -17.65 5.99 14.75
C ALA A 52 -18.30 4.63 14.50
N ALA A 53 -17.74 3.83 13.58
CA ALA A 53 -18.13 2.44 13.35
C ALA A 53 -17.45 1.44 14.32
N ASN A 54 -16.80 1.93 15.38
CA ASN A 54 -16.07 1.17 16.38
C ASN A 54 -14.87 0.38 15.82
N ALA A 55 -14.21 0.88 14.78
CA ALA A 55 -12.93 0.35 14.38
C ALA A 55 -11.88 0.68 15.46
N ASP A 56 -11.18 -0.31 15.97
CA ASP A 56 -10.11 -0.13 16.98
C ASP A 56 -8.90 0.60 16.40
N PHE A 57 -8.69 0.48 15.10
CA PHE A 57 -7.65 1.18 14.35
C PHE A 57 -8.23 1.78 13.08
N VAL A 58 -7.90 3.05 12.80
CA VAL A 58 -8.16 3.65 11.49
C VAL A 58 -7.01 3.35 10.54
N ALA A 59 -7.31 3.08 9.27
CA ALA A 59 -6.30 2.92 8.24
C ALA A 59 -5.70 4.27 7.87
N VAL A 60 -4.36 4.37 7.82
CA VAL A 60 -3.62 5.56 7.37
C VAL A 60 -2.58 5.16 6.32
N GLY A 61 -2.21 6.09 5.44
CA GLY A 61 -1.30 5.81 4.32
C GLY A 61 -2.01 5.23 3.08
N ASP A 62 -3.26 4.85 3.21
CA ASP A 62 -4.11 4.32 2.13
C ASP A 62 -4.77 5.42 1.29
N PHE A 63 -4.85 6.65 1.80
CA PHE A 63 -5.35 7.79 1.04
C PHE A 63 -4.30 8.28 0.05
N THR A 64 -4.62 8.33 -1.22
CA THR A 64 -3.74 8.72 -2.32
C THR A 64 -4.42 9.76 -3.21
N PHE A 65 -3.63 10.65 -3.82
CA PHE A 65 -4.12 11.56 -4.84
C PHE A 65 -4.36 10.84 -6.18
N TYR A 66 -3.60 9.82 -6.51
CA TYR A 66 -3.79 9.10 -7.76
C TYR A 66 -3.93 7.59 -7.54
N ASP A 67 -2.86 6.89 -7.19
CA ASP A 67 -2.90 5.49 -6.78
C ASP A 67 -1.80 5.16 -5.75
N HIS A 68 -2.02 4.11 -4.97
CA HIS A 68 -1.14 3.74 -3.87
C HIS A 68 0.21 3.16 -4.33
N ILE A 69 0.30 2.63 -5.55
CA ILE A 69 1.57 2.17 -6.11
C ILE A 69 2.40 3.35 -6.59
N LEU A 70 1.79 4.43 -7.11
CA LEU A 70 2.50 5.66 -7.40
C LEU A 70 3.08 6.29 -6.12
N ASP A 71 2.29 6.34 -5.04
CA ASP A 71 2.79 6.82 -3.74
C ASP A 71 3.97 5.99 -3.25
N LEU A 72 3.92 4.66 -3.46
CA LEU A 72 5.02 3.76 -3.11
C LEU A 72 6.25 3.94 -4.01
N GLN A 73 6.07 4.21 -5.31
CA GLN A 73 7.18 4.60 -6.20
C GLN A 73 7.88 5.85 -5.67
N VAL A 74 7.13 6.85 -5.22
CA VAL A 74 7.70 8.06 -4.59
C VAL A 74 8.37 7.72 -3.27
N ALA A 75 7.71 6.94 -2.43
CA ALA A 75 8.22 6.58 -1.11
C ALA A 75 9.50 5.74 -1.14
N THR A 76 9.68 4.94 -2.19
CA THR A 76 10.90 4.12 -2.39
C THR A 76 11.94 4.76 -3.31
N GLY A 77 11.63 5.92 -3.89
CA GLY A 77 12.49 6.57 -4.87
C GLY A 77 12.49 5.92 -6.27
N ALA A 78 11.58 4.96 -6.52
CA ALA A 78 11.47 4.23 -7.78
C ALA A 78 10.72 5.02 -8.87
N ILE A 79 10.97 6.32 -8.97
CA ILE A 79 10.40 7.17 -10.02
C ILE A 79 11.13 6.89 -11.33
N PRO A 80 10.40 6.73 -12.46
CA PRO A 80 11.05 6.51 -13.76
C PRO A 80 12.04 7.61 -14.11
N ALA A 81 13.32 7.22 -14.34
CA ALA A 81 14.41 8.16 -14.59
C ALA A 81 14.17 9.11 -15.78
N ARG A 82 13.33 8.69 -16.76
CA ARG A 82 12.99 9.49 -17.92
C ARG A 82 12.29 10.82 -17.59
N PHE A 83 11.66 10.95 -16.42
CA PHE A 83 11.07 12.22 -16.00
C PHE A 83 12.08 13.21 -15.40
N GLY A 84 13.25 12.74 -14.95
CA GLY A 84 14.29 13.59 -14.36
C GLY A 84 13.88 14.26 -13.04
N PHE A 85 12.87 13.71 -12.34
CA PHE A 85 12.39 14.26 -11.07
C PHE A 85 13.15 13.69 -9.86
N ASP A 86 13.24 14.46 -8.79
CA ASP A 86 13.78 14.01 -7.50
C ASP A 86 12.64 13.55 -6.58
N SER A 87 12.63 12.27 -6.22
CA SER A 87 11.61 11.68 -5.32
C SER A 87 11.60 12.31 -3.92
N GLN A 88 12.72 12.93 -3.50
CA GLN A 88 12.82 13.55 -2.19
C GLN A 88 12.16 14.94 -2.13
N ASN A 89 12.02 15.60 -3.28
CA ASN A 89 11.50 16.96 -3.40
C ASN A 89 10.43 17.05 -4.50
N LEU A 90 9.62 16.01 -4.66
CA LEU A 90 8.60 15.94 -5.70
C LEU A 90 7.46 16.91 -5.39
N THR A 91 7.17 17.83 -6.34
CA THR A 91 6.00 18.71 -6.24
C THR A 91 4.71 17.94 -6.61
N LEU A 92 3.55 18.47 -6.19
CA LEU A 92 2.26 17.87 -6.55
C LEU A 92 2.01 17.90 -8.07
N ASP A 93 2.44 18.94 -8.76
CA ASP A 93 2.39 19.00 -10.24
C ASP A 93 3.25 17.91 -10.88
N GLN A 94 4.47 17.67 -10.39
CA GLN A 94 5.33 16.59 -10.87
C GLN A 94 4.74 15.21 -10.58
N TYR A 95 4.15 15.02 -9.39
CA TYR A 95 3.43 13.79 -9.04
C TYR A 95 2.32 13.49 -10.07
N PHE A 96 1.50 14.49 -10.43
CA PHE A 96 0.48 14.30 -11.45
C PHE A 96 1.05 14.14 -12.87
N GLN A 97 2.23 14.70 -13.16
CA GLN A 97 2.90 14.46 -14.45
C GLN A 97 3.35 13.01 -14.61
N LEU A 98 3.75 12.33 -13.54
CA LEU A 98 4.03 10.88 -13.59
C LEU A 98 2.80 10.11 -14.07
N ALA A 99 1.63 10.47 -13.58
CA ALA A 99 0.36 9.80 -13.88
C ALA A 99 -0.26 10.19 -15.24
N ARG A 100 -0.01 11.40 -15.71
CA ARG A 100 -0.71 11.96 -16.88
C ARG A 100 0.22 12.25 -18.06
N GLY A 101 1.52 12.15 -17.83
CA GLY A 101 2.52 12.62 -18.77
C GLY A 101 2.65 14.15 -18.79
N ASN A 102 3.60 14.63 -19.57
CA ASN A 102 3.81 16.04 -19.88
C ASN A 102 4.19 16.20 -21.35
N LYS A 103 4.60 17.42 -21.77
CA LYS A 103 4.97 17.69 -23.17
C LYS A 103 6.15 16.84 -23.69
N ASP A 104 7.02 16.36 -22.76
CA ASP A 104 8.27 15.69 -23.09
C ASP A 104 8.22 14.18 -22.82
N GLN A 105 7.31 13.72 -21.94
CA GLN A 105 7.24 12.35 -21.47
C GLN A 105 5.81 11.81 -21.45
N PHE A 106 5.62 10.60 -21.96
CA PHE A 106 4.36 9.89 -21.82
C PHE A 106 4.08 9.53 -20.34
N ALA A 107 2.79 9.43 -19.99
CA ALA A 107 2.34 8.90 -18.73
C ALA A 107 2.97 7.53 -18.42
N ILE A 108 3.12 7.20 -17.14
CA ILE A 108 3.41 5.83 -16.72
C ILE A 108 2.26 4.93 -17.17
N GLU A 109 2.57 3.72 -17.61
CA GLU A 109 1.57 2.71 -18.00
C GLU A 109 0.62 2.44 -16.84
N MET A 110 -0.68 2.35 -17.14
CA MET A 110 -1.72 2.05 -16.16
C MET A 110 -2.37 0.70 -16.45
N THR A 111 -2.53 -0.13 -15.41
CA THR A 111 -3.21 -1.42 -15.51
C THR A 111 -4.10 -1.67 -14.29
N LYS A 112 -4.92 -2.71 -14.35
CA LYS A 112 -5.82 -3.07 -13.25
C LYS A 112 -5.05 -3.61 -12.04
N TRP A 113 -5.50 -3.19 -10.87
CA TRP A 113 -5.10 -3.79 -9.60
C TRP A 113 -5.79 -5.14 -9.46
N PHE A 114 -5.04 -6.20 -9.79
CA PHE A 114 -5.56 -7.58 -9.83
C PHE A 114 -6.86 -7.67 -10.65
N ASP A 115 -7.90 -8.30 -10.14
CA ASP A 115 -9.19 -8.47 -10.81
C ASP A 115 -10.22 -7.37 -10.49
N THR A 116 -9.76 -6.23 -9.97
CA THR A 116 -10.61 -5.09 -9.63
C THR A 116 -10.75 -4.10 -10.80
N ASN A 117 -11.64 -3.13 -10.65
CA ASN A 117 -11.72 -1.96 -11.53
C ASN A 117 -10.82 -0.81 -11.07
N TYR A 118 -10.10 -0.96 -9.96
CA TYR A 118 -9.07 -0.02 -9.54
C TYR A 118 -7.82 -0.21 -10.42
N HIS A 119 -7.20 0.90 -10.83
CA HIS A 119 -6.00 0.88 -11.66
C HIS A 119 -4.83 1.49 -10.90
N TYR A 120 -3.63 0.98 -11.20
CA TYR A 120 -2.38 1.51 -10.66
C TYR A 120 -1.40 1.82 -11.78
N LEU A 121 -0.45 2.71 -11.52
CA LEU A 121 0.65 3.05 -12.41
C LEU A 121 1.78 2.03 -12.23
N VAL A 122 2.11 1.34 -13.31
CA VAL A 122 3.08 0.24 -13.32
C VAL A 122 4.49 0.77 -13.06
N PRO A 123 5.17 0.34 -11.98
CA PRO A 123 6.55 0.74 -11.74
C PRO A 123 7.47 0.38 -12.92
N GLU A 124 8.29 1.33 -13.35
CA GLU A 124 9.28 1.14 -14.41
C GLU A 124 10.65 0.95 -13.79
N PHE A 125 11.14 -0.29 -13.75
CA PHE A 125 12.44 -0.61 -13.22
C PHE A 125 13.50 -0.69 -14.30
N GLN A 126 14.68 -0.18 -14.01
CA GLN A 126 15.90 -0.33 -14.80
C GLN A 126 16.93 -1.05 -13.98
N LYS A 127 17.92 -1.68 -14.62
CA LYS A 127 19.07 -2.29 -13.92
C LYS A 127 19.80 -1.29 -13.02
N SER A 128 19.76 0.00 -13.40
CA SER A 128 20.33 1.12 -12.65
C SER A 128 19.39 1.74 -11.64
N THR A 129 18.19 1.19 -11.43
CA THR A 129 17.24 1.73 -10.45
C THR A 129 17.91 1.75 -9.07
N ALA A 130 17.95 2.95 -8.47
CA ALA A 130 18.43 3.16 -7.12
C ALA A 130 17.24 3.55 -6.23
N PHE A 131 17.09 2.86 -5.12
CA PHE A 131 16.02 3.15 -4.16
C PHE A 131 16.50 4.12 -3.08
N LYS A 132 15.60 4.97 -2.61
CA LYS A 132 15.85 5.92 -1.52
C LYS A 132 14.54 6.20 -0.77
N ALA A 133 14.56 6.02 0.54
CA ALA A 133 13.37 6.20 1.37
C ALA A 133 12.87 7.65 1.37
N ASN A 134 11.56 7.81 1.16
CA ASN A 134 10.81 9.04 1.39
C ASN A 134 9.49 8.70 2.08
N PRO A 135 9.44 8.58 3.40
CA PRO A 135 8.26 8.16 4.14
C PRO A 135 7.20 9.26 4.30
N ALA A 136 7.41 10.45 3.74
CA ALA A 136 6.61 11.66 4.01
C ALA A 136 5.10 11.45 3.81
N HIS A 137 4.70 10.71 2.76
CA HIS A 137 3.29 10.39 2.50
C HIS A 137 2.62 9.72 3.70
N TYR A 138 3.24 8.68 4.24
CA TYR A 138 2.71 7.91 5.37
C TYR A 138 2.83 8.68 6.69
N VAL A 139 3.99 9.27 6.94
CA VAL A 139 4.28 10.04 8.17
C VAL A 139 3.30 11.20 8.34
N ASN A 140 3.01 11.94 7.28
CA ASN A 140 2.07 13.06 7.35
C ASN A 140 0.66 12.60 7.71
N GLN A 141 0.18 11.49 7.14
CA GLN A 141 -1.14 10.93 7.48
C GLN A 141 -1.18 10.42 8.92
N ILE A 142 -0.11 9.79 9.43
CA ILE A 142 -0.01 9.40 10.83
C ILE A 142 -0.13 10.62 11.74
N ARG A 143 0.61 11.68 11.46
CA ARG A 143 0.58 12.92 12.26
C ARG A 143 -0.81 13.56 12.28
N GLU A 144 -1.51 13.56 11.15
CA GLU A 144 -2.90 14.05 11.08
C GLU A 144 -3.84 13.19 11.94
N ALA A 145 -3.76 11.84 11.88
CA ALA A 145 -4.59 10.96 12.67
C ALA A 145 -4.29 11.06 14.18
N LYS A 146 -3.00 11.17 14.54
CA LYS A 146 -2.55 11.43 15.94
C LYS A 146 -3.12 12.72 16.49
N ALA A 147 -3.11 13.79 15.70
CA ALA A 147 -3.65 15.09 16.12
C ALA A 147 -5.16 15.03 16.43
N LEU A 148 -5.87 14.04 15.86
CA LEU A 148 -7.28 13.77 16.16
C LEU A 148 -7.49 12.82 17.35
N GLY A 149 -6.41 12.33 17.98
CA GLY A 149 -6.48 11.38 19.11
C GLY A 149 -6.92 9.97 18.69
N LEU A 150 -6.75 9.60 17.42
CA LEU A 150 -7.19 8.31 16.89
C LEU A 150 -6.08 7.25 16.98
N ASN A 151 -6.45 6.01 17.30
CA ASN A 151 -5.58 4.85 17.09
C ASN A 151 -5.49 4.57 15.60
N PHE A 152 -4.30 4.36 15.09
CA PHE A 152 -4.06 4.21 13.67
C PHE A 152 -3.21 2.97 13.35
N LYS A 153 -3.38 2.48 12.15
CA LYS A 153 -2.60 1.39 11.56
C LYS A 153 -2.18 1.81 10.15
N PRO A 154 -0.89 2.10 9.91
CA PRO A 154 -0.37 2.34 8.56
C PRO A 154 -0.58 1.14 7.65
N VAL A 155 -0.86 1.42 6.38
CA VAL A 155 -1.04 0.45 5.30
C VAL A 155 -0.02 0.75 4.21
N ILE A 156 0.79 -0.24 3.86
CA ILE A 156 1.78 -0.15 2.79
C ILE A 156 1.79 -1.44 1.98
N VAL A 157 1.93 -1.35 0.67
CA VAL A 157 2.13 -2.54 -0.17
C VAL A 157 3.52 -3.11 0.08
N GLY A 158 3.63 -4.42 0.17
CA GLY A 158 4.88 -5.10 0.47
C GLY A 158 5.87 -5.11 -0.69
N PRO A 159 7.16 -5.31 -0.39
CA PRO A 159 8.23 -5.17 -1.37
C PRO A 159 8.16 -6.23 -2.49
N LEU A 160 7.70 -7.44 -2.18
CA LEU A 160 7.58 -8.50 -3.17
C LEU A 160 6.45 -8.23 -4.15
N THR A 161 5.27 -7.85 -3.65
CA THR A 161 4.17 -7.40 -4.52
C THR A 161 4.58 -6.17 -5.34
N PHE A 162 5.25 -5.19 -4.74
CA PHE A 162 5.69 -3.98 -5.45
C PHE A 162 6.62 -4.30 -6.63
N LEU A 163 7.63 -5.14 -6.43
CA LEU A 163 8.51 -5.56 -7.52
C LEU A 163 7.77 -6.41 -8.55
N TRP A 164 6.90 -7.33 -8.10
CA TRP A 164 6.13 -8.20 -8.98
C TRP A 164 5.26 -7.40 -9.97
N LEU A 165 4.65 -6.33 -9.49
CA LEU A 165 3.75 -5.48 -10.30
C LEU A 165 4.49 -4.59 -11.30
N GLY A 166 5.79 -4.40 -11.18
CA GLY A 166 6.59 -3.57 -12.07
C GLY A 166 7.01 -4.26 -13.35
N LYS A 167 7.58 -3.49 -14.25
CA LYS A 167 8.13 -3.93 -15.53
C LYS A 167 9.56 -3.46 -15.70
N GLU A 168 10.40 -4.34 -16.25
CA GLU A 168 11.76 -4.00 -16.68
C GLU A 168 11.73 -3.07 -17.90
N LYS A 169 12.56 -2.04 -17.88
CA LYS A 169 12.76 -1.09 -18.97
C LYS A 169 14.26 -0.94 -19.31
N GLY A 170 14.54 -0.73 -20.58
CA GLY A 170 15.92 -0.53 -21.06
C GLY A 170 16.68 -1.83 -21.25
N GLU A 171 17.88 -1.94 -20.66
CA GLU A 171 18.74 -3.13 -20.72
C GLU A 171 18.05 -4.33 -20.05
N ALA A 172 18.27 -5.51 -20.60
CA ALA A 172 17.70 -6.75 -20.05
C ALA A 172 18.31 -7.07 -18.66
N PHE A 173 17.44 -7.31 -17.69
CA PHE A 173 17.80 -7.75 -16.33
C PHE A 173 16.57 -8.43 -15.70
N ASN A 174 16.71 -9.01 -14.51
CA ASN A 174 15.57 -9.51 -13.74
C ASN A 174 15.27 -8.52 -12.61
N ARG A 175 14.05 -7.96 -12.56
CA ARG A 175 13.66 -7.04 -11.49
C ARG A 175 13.73 -7.65 -10.09
N PHE A 176 13.69 -8.98 -10.00
CA PHE A 176 13.89 -9.69 -8.73
C PHE A 176 15.26 -9.36 -8.09
N ASP A 177 16.30 -9.13 -8.91
CA ASP A 177 17.64 -8.79 -8.44
C ASP A 177 17.68 -7.46 -7.66
N LEU A 178 16.68 -6.60 -7.84
CA LEU A 178 16.55 -5.33 -7.12
C LEU A 178 16.09 -5.50 -5.66
N LEU A 179 15.61 -6.68 -5.28
CA LEU A 179 15.01 -6.94 -3.96
C LEU A 179 16.01 -6.60 -2.83
N ASN A 180 17.28 -6.98 -3.00
CA ASN A 180 18.32 -6.73 -1.99
C ASN A 180 18.58 -5.24 -1.74
N GLN A 181 18.32 -4.38 -2.73
CA GLN A 181 18.45 -2.93 -2.60
C GLN A 181 17.16 -2.30 -2.06
N LEU A 182 16.01 -2.89 -2.36
CA LEU A 182 14.69 -2.38 -1.96
C LEU A 182 14.41 -2.63 -0.48
N VAL A 183 14.72 -3.82 0.03
CA VAL A 183 14.40 -4.22 1.42
C VAL A 183 14.96 -3.26 2.47
N PRO A 184 16.21 -2.81 2.42
CA PRO A 184 16.72 -1.80 3.35
C PRO A 184 15.92 -0.49 3.35
N VAL A 185 15.45 -0.05 2.17
CA VAL A 185 14.61 1.16 2.03
C VAL A 185 13.24 0.96 2.71
N TYR A 186 12.64 -0.22 2.59
CA TYR A 186 11.45 -0.55 3.37
C TYR A 186 11.69 -0.50 4.87
N VAL A 187 12.81 -1.04 5.35
CA VAL A 187 13.18 -0.96 6.78
C VAL A 187 13.29 0.50 7.23
N GLU A 188 13.88 1.39 6.43
CA GLU A 188 13.95 2.83 6.72
C GLU A 188 12.55 3.45 6.80
N ILE A 189 11.68 3.16 5.82
CA ILE A 189 10.28 3.64 5.82
C ILE A 189 9.56 3.14 7.08
N LEU A 190 9.59 1.84 7.36
CA LEU A 190 8.92 1.26 8.51
C LEU A 190 9.42 1.84 9.84
N ASN A 191 10.73 2.07 9.98
CA ASN A 191 11.29 2.72 11.16
C ASN A 191 10.80 4.17 11.31
N ALA A 192 10.59 4.90 10.22
CA ALA A 192 10.00 6.23 10.28
C ALA A 192 8.53 6.19 10.76
N LEU A 193 7.75 5.16 10.36
CA LEU A 193 6.38 4.95 10.87
C LEU A 193 6.39 4.61 12.36
N VAL A 194 7.32 3.76 12.80
CA VAL A 194 7.52 3.42 14.23
C VAL A 194 7.89 4.66 15.05
N ALA A 195 8.76 5.53 14.53
CA ALA A 195 9.15 6.78 15.20
C ALA A 195 7.94 7.72 15.40
N GLU A 196 6.93 7.65 14.55
CA GLU A 196 5.66 8.37 14.73
C GLU A 196 4.68 7.66 15.67
N GLY A 197 5.00 6.48 16.18
CA GLY A 197 4.22 5.73 17.16
C GLY A 197 3.33 4.63 16.56
N ALA A 198 3.63 4.15 15.35
CA ALA A 198 2.91 3.00 14.80
C ALA A 198 3.23 1.72 15.58
N GLU A 199 2.22 1.15 16.24
CA GLU A 199 2.33 -0.14 16.94
C GLU A 199 2.09 -1.32 16.01
N TRP A 200 1.09 -1.19 15.13
CA TRP A 200 0.77 -2.13 14.06
C TRP A 200 1.03 -1.49 12.71
N ILE A 201 1.62 -2.25 11.79
CA ILE A 201 1.80 -1.86 10.39
C ILE A 201 1.25 -3.00 9.52
N GLN A 202 0.29 -2.69 8.66
CA GLN A 202 -0.22 -3.61 7.66
C GLN A 202 0.66 -3.56 6.42
N ILE A 203 1.13 -4.73 5.98
CA ILE A 203 1.92 -4.90 4.76
C ILE A 203 1.10 -5.77 3.80
N ASP A 204 0.66 -5.19 2.69
CA ASP A 204 -0.20 -5.85 1.72
C ASP A 204 0.63 -6.63 0.70
N GLU A 205 0.47 -7.95 0.69
CA GLU A 205 1.15 -8.87 -0.24
C GLU A 205 0.13 -9.72 -1.03
N PRO A 206 -0.77 -9.09 -1.79
CA PRO A 206 -1.77 -9.83 -2.58
C PRO A 206 -1.16 -10.67 -3.71
N ALA A 207 0.11 -10.44 -4.08
CA ALA A 207 0.81 -11.32 -5.03
C ALA A 207 0.87 -12.79 -4.56
N LEU A 208 0.80 -13.04 -3.25
CA LEU A 208 0.70 -14.39 -2.68
C LEU A 208 -0.57 -15.17 -3.08
N ALA A 209 -1.57 -14.50 -3.65
CA ALA A 209 -2.75 -15.16 -4.21
C ALA A 209 -2.58 -15.53 -5.71
N LEU A 210 -1.38 -15.36 -6.27
CA LEU A 210 -1.03 -15.67 -7.65
C LEU A 210 -0.05 -16.83 -7.70
N ASP A 211 0.05 -17.49 -8.86
CA ASP A 211 1.09 -18.48 -9.16
C ASP A 211 2.45 -17.80 -9.30
N LEU A 212 3.16 -17.62 -8.19
CA LEU A 212 4.49 -17.03 -8.16
C LEU A 212 5.56 -18.10 -8.47
N PRO A 213 6.65 -17.74 -9.18
CA PRO A 213 7.83 -18.59 -9.27
C PRO A 213 8.39 -18.92 -7.88
N ALA A 214 8.95 -20.13 -7.73
CA ALA A 214 9.44 -20.61 -6.43
C ALA A 214 10.45 -19.66 -5.76
N GLU A 215 11.32 -19.01 -6.53
CA GLU A 215 12.28 -18.03 -6.02
C GLU A 215 11.60 -16.83 -5.34
N TRP A 216 10.46 -16.37 -5.89
CA TRP A 216 9.68 -15.28 -5.30
C TRP A 216 9.02 -15.71 -3.98
N VAL A 217 8.47 -16.92 -3.96
CA VAL A 217 7.87 -17.51 -2.74
C VAL A 217 8.90 -17.65 -1.63
N GLU A 218 10.07 -18.23 -1.95
CA GLU A 218 11.15 -18.41 -0.97
C GLU A 218 11.71 -17.08 -0.44
N ALA A 219 11.70 -16.02 -1.25
CA ALA A 219 12.19 -14.71 -0.84
C ALA A 219 11.41 -14.10 0.33
N TYR A 220 10.13 -14.48 0.54
CA TYR A 220 9.35 -14.01 1.70
C TYR A 220 10.06 -14.30 3.02
N LYS A 221 10.78 -15.43 3.16
CA LYS A 221 11.50 -15.77 4.38
C LYS A 221 12.59 -14.75 4.72
N SER A 222 13.45 -14.45 3.76
CA SER A 222 14.55 -13.50 3.97
C SER A 222 14.06 -12.06 4.09
N VAL A 223 13.10 -11.66 3.28
CA VAL A 223 12.51 -10.32 3.31
C VAL A 223 11.86 -10.05 4.65
N TYR A 224 10.98 -10.93 5.10
CA TYR A 224 10.27 -10.71 6.37
C TYR A 224 11.16 -10.92 7.59
N ALA A 225 12.26 -11.69 7.49
CA ALA A 225 13.30 -11.71 8.53
C ALA A 225 13.96 -10.33 8.71
N GLU A 226 14.14 -9.56 7.62
CA GLU A 226 14.66 -8.19 7.71
C GLU A 226 13.59 -7.20 8.18
N LEU A 227 12.39 -7.23 7.60
CA LEU A 227 11.30 -6.32 7.96
C LEU A 227 10.87 -6.46 9.42
N SER A 228 10.90 -7.68 9.97
CA SER A 228 10.53 -7.93 11.38
C SER A 228 11.52 -7.41 12.43
N LYS A 229 12.66 -6.87 12.01
CA LYS A 229 13.61 -6.21 12.91
C LYS A 229 13.12 -4.85 13.39
N VAL A 230 12.12 -4.26 12.73
CA VAL A 230 11.50 -3.02 13.18
C VAL A 230 10.69 -3.26 14.47
N ASN A 231 10.65 -2.27 15.35
CA ASN A 231 9.93 -2.38 16.62
C ASN A 231 8.42 -2.09 16.46
N ALA A 232 7.75 -2.89 15.62
CA ALA A 232 6.31 -2.84 15.39
C ALA A 232 5.75 -4.24 15.17
N LYS A 233 4.44 -4.39 15.36
CA LYS A 233 3.68 -5.59 15.02
C LYS A 233 3.32 -5.54 13.53
N LEU A 234 3.90 -6.43 12.73
CA LEU A 234 3.59 -6.51 11.31
C LEU A 234 2.37 -7.41 11.08
N LEU A 235 1.37 -6.88 10.36
CA LEU A 235 0.23 -7.64 9.85
C LEU A 235 0.46 -7.85 8.35
N LEU A 236 0.83 -9.07 7.94
CA LEU A 236 0.89 -9.43 6.53
C LEU A 236 -0.54 -9.65 6.02
N ALA A 237 -0.95 -8.93 4.98
CA ALA A 237 -2.30 -9.05 4.44
C ALA A 237 -2.28 -9.66 3.03
N THR A 238 -2.98 -10.80 2.89
CA THR A 238 -3.27 -11.45 1.62
C THR A 238 -4.75 -11.26 1.29
N TYR A 239 -5.06 -11.04 0.04
CA TYR A 239 -6.43 -10.91 -0.44
C TYR A 239 -6.52 -11.21 -1.94
N PHE A 240 -7.74 -11.22 -2.49
CA PHE A 240 -8.09 -11.58 -3.87
C PHE A 240 -8.06 -13.08 -4.19
N GLY A 241 -7.71 -13.93 -3.27
CA GLY A 241 -7.67 -15.38 -3.47
C GLY A 241 -7.22 -16.15 -2.24
N SER A 242 -7.02 -17.43 -2.42
CA SER A 242 -6.49 -18.31 -1.38
C SER A 242 -4.97 -18.18 -1.28
N ALA A 243 -4.46 -18.15 -0.06
CA ALA A 243 -3.04 -18.28 0.25
C ALA A 243 -2.73 -19.65 0.91
N ALA A 244 -3.67 -20.61 0.87
CA ALA A 244 -3.54 -21.89 1.54
C ALA A 244 -2.35 -22.73 1.04
N GLU A 245 -1.98 -22.64 -0.23
CA GLU A 245 -0.81 -23.32 -0.77
C GLU A 245 0.51 -22.87 -0.15
N HIS A 246 0.54 -21.66 0.40
CA HIS A 246 1.67 -21.07 1.10
C HIS A 246 1.53 -21.11 2.63
N ALA A 247 0.59 -21.90 3.18
CA ALA A 247 0.27 -21.88 4.61
C ALA A 247 1.49 -22.15 5.50
N GLU A 248 2.31 -23.14 5.19
CA GLU A 248 3.50 -23.47 5.97
C GLU A 248 4.54 -22.33 5.94
N LEU A 249 4.72 -21.69 4.79
CA LEU A 249 5.55 -20.48 4.69
C LEU A 249 4.99 -19.38 5.58
N LEU A 250 3.71 -19.03 5.41
CA LEU A 250 3.07 -17.91 6.10
C LEU A 250 3.04 -18.08 7.62
N LYS A 251 2.81 -19.31 8.12
CA LYS A 251 2.90 -19.65 9.54
C LYS A 251 4.30 -19.42 10.11
N ALA A 252 5.34 -19.72 9.33
CA ALA A 252 6.74 -19.61 9.74
C ALA A 252 7.27 -18.17 9.69
N LEU A 253 6.64 -17.24 8.94
CA LEU A 253 7.13 -15.87 8.83
C LEU A 253 7.12 -15.17 10.20
N PRO A 254 8.13 -14.34 10.50
CA PRO A 254 8.24 -13.60 11.76
C PRO A 254 7.35 -12.36 11.81
N VAL A 255 6.08 -12.51 11.45
CA VAL A 255 5.05 -11.45 11.54
C VAL A 255 4.19 -11.65 12.78
N ALA A 256 3.58 -10.58 13.29
CA ALA A 256 2.71 -10.63 14.45
C ALA A 256 1.29 -11.10 14.11
N GLY A 257 0.87 -10.90 12.88
CA GLY A 257 -0.44 -11.31 12.39
C GLY A 257 -0.49 -11.59 10.90
N LEU A 258 -1.51 -12.30 10.49
CA LEU A 258 -1.82 -12.64 9.12
C LEU A 258 -3.28 -12.30 8.83
N HIS A 259 -3.56 -11.63 7.71
CA HIS A 259 -4.91 -11.40 7.23
C HIS A 259 -5.23 -12.35 6.06
N LEU A 260 -6.39 -13.00 6.14
CA LEU A 260 -6.91 -13.91 5.12
C LEU A 260 -8.24 -13.40 4.55
N ASP A 261 -8.39 -13.45 3.24
CA ASP A 261 -9.65 -13.15 2.53
C ASP A 261 -10.60 -14.35 2.63
N LEU A 262 -11.42 -14.38 3.66
CA LEU A 262 -12.40 -15.45 3.90
C LEU A 262 -13.71 -15.24 3.14
N VAL A 263 -13.83 -14.17 2.36
CA VAL A 263 -14.96 -13.97 1.45
C VAL A 263 -14.73 -14.72 0.15
N ARG A 264 -13.53 -14.58 -0.44
CA ARG A 264 -13.20 -15.25 -1.71
C ARG A 264 -12.78 -16.71 -1.56
N ALA A 265 -12.14 -17.02 -0.45
CA ALA A 265 -11.59 -18.34 -0.19
C ALA A 265 -11.82 -18.75 1.28
N PRO A 266 -13.09 -18.96 1.72
CA PRO A 266 -13.38 -19.31 3.11
C PRO A 266 -12.75 -20.65 3.53
N GLU A 267 -12.56 -21.58 2.59
CA GLU A 267 -11.95 -22.90 2.81
C GLU A 267 -10.48 -22.81 3.25
N GLN A 268 -9.77 -21.73 2.92
CA GLN A 268 -8.38 -21.57 3.33
C GLN A 268 -8.20 -21.52 4.85
N LEU A 269 -9.24 -21.17 5.62
CA LEU A 269 -9.16 -21.12 7.07
C LEU A 269 -8.70 -22.46 7.68
N ALA A 270 -9.09 -23.59 7.08
CA ALA A 270 -8.67 -24.90 7.54
C ALA A 270 -7.14 -25.10 7.53
N ALA A 271 -6.43 -24.47 6.59
CA ALA A 271 -4.97 -24.51 6.53
C ALA A 271 -4.27 -23.70 7.62
N PHE A 272 -5.01 -22.85 8.36
CA PHE A 272 -4.50 -21.96 9.39
C PHE A 272 -5.13 -22.19 10.77
N GLU A 273 -5.83 -23.30 11.00
CA GLU A 273 -6.46 -23.62 12.29
C GLU A 273 -5.44 -23.67 13.46
N ASP A 274 -4.20 -24.06 13.17
CA ASP A 274 -3.09 -24.13 14.13
C ASP A 274 -2.26 -22.83 14.20
N TYR A 275 -2.69 -21.75 13.53
CA TYR A 275 -1.95 -20.49 13.55
C TYR A 275 -1.98 -19.84 14.92
N SER A 276 -0.81 -19.76 15.56
CA SER A 276 -0.68 -19.37 16.97
C SER A 276 -0.57 -17.86 17.23
N LYS A 277 -0.53 -17.05 16.16
CA LYS A 277 -0.41 -15.59 16.24
C LYS A 277 -1.77 -14.92 15.94
N VAL A 278 -1.79 -13.61 15.73
CA VAL A 278 -3.04 -12.90 15.41
C VAL A 278 -3.53 -13.27 14.01
N LEU A 279 -4.74 -13.78 13.92
CA LEU A 279 -5.45 -13.98 12.65
C LEU A 279 -6.47 -12.87 12.44
N SER A 280 -6.30 -12.13 11.35
CA SER A 280 -7.26 -11.14 10.88
C SER A 280 -8.15 -11.78 9.81
N ALA A 281 -9.43 -11.93 10.13
CA ALA A 281 -10.42 -12.57 9.26
C ALA A 281 -11.12 -11.53 8.37
N GLY A 282 -10.88 -11.57 7.06
CA GLY A 282 -11.58 -10.76 6.06
C GLY A 282 -12.94 -11.36 5.75
N VAL A 283 -13.97 -10.92 6.46
CA VAL A 283 -15.33 -11.51 6.41
C VAL A 283 -16.36 -10.60 5.75
N ILE A 284 -15.99 -9.39 5.33
CA ILE A 284 -16.89 -8.43 4.70
C ILE A 284 -16.65 -8.37 3.20
N GLU A 285 -17.64 -8.70 2.39
CA GLU A 285 -17.62 -8.56 0.93
C GLU A 285 -17.80 -7.08 0.53
N GLY A 286 -16.69 -6.40 0.26
CA GLY A 286 -16.69 -4.97 -0.09
C GLY A 286 -17.37 -4.63 -1.43
N ARG A 287 -17.66 -5.62 -2.29
CA ARG A 287 -18.37 -5.44 -3.56
C ARG A 287 -19.87 -5.72 -3.46
N ASN A 288 -20.31 -6.40 -2.39
CA ASN A 288 -21.70 -6.71 -2.15
C ASN A 288 -22.32 -5.64 -1.25
N ILE A 289 -23.03 -4.69 -1.88
CA ILE A 289 -23.69 -3.58 -1.16
C ILE A 289 -25.09 -3.93 -0.65
N TRP A 290 -25.62 -5.10 -1.00
CA TRP A 290 -27.02 -5.43 -0.76
C TRP A 290 -27.22 -6.28 0.49
N ARG A 291 -26.28 -7.15 0.80
CA ARG A 291 -26.45 -8.12 1.89
C ARG A 291 -25.11 -8.57 2.44
N TYR A 292 -25.05 -8.58 3.75
CA TYR A 292 -24.02 -9.28 4.49
C TYR A 292 -24.37 -10.77 4.60
N HIS A 293 -23.42 -11.66 4.39
CA HIS A 293 -23.57 -13.12 4.50
C HIS A 293 -22.77 -13.65 5.68
#